data_928d3b304a704cf3f4a08f04027c42e0
#
_entry.id   928d3b304a704cf3f4a08f04027c42e0
#
_cell.length_a   1.000
_cell.length_b   1.000
_cell.length_c   1.000
_cell.angle_alpha   90.00
_cell.angle_beta   90.00
_cell.angle_gamma   90.00
#
_symmetry.space_group_name_H-M   'P 1'
#
loop_
_entity.id
_entity.type
_entity.pdbx_description
1 polymer ?
#
loop_
_entity_poly.entity_id
_entity_poly.type
_entity_poly.pdbx_seq_one_letter_code
_entity_poly.pdbx_strand_id
1 'polypeptide(L)'
;MIKLENINVSFKQPVIEDGSISLNQGFSLIVGKSGTGKTTLLYRIALMSEDKNYDYYIDGEKIDLKNDQRLSQIRKQYIGYVLQESNLMEQYNVVENLQHSALMTEQEVDYDEILELVHLHVEKTQPIQSLSGGERQRLAIACALVKQPKILILDEPTSALDIENEKEIFYLLKTLSHKLNIYTIVSSHSLLAYQYADAIYEIKDKRIHQLEKSNIKDYRILGVEKNKPLSRKFYKQYIKHFKKYYRSLTNMILSIFMIGIICVGACCYFIESNTQKNIQTVNSLSQNQLFITHYKENKYLDNKSVKDDQID
;
A
#
# COMPACT_ATOMS: atom_id res chain seq x y z
N MET A 1 -0.35 25.45 -11.20
CA MET A 1 -0.09 24.64 -12.42
C MET A 1 0.81 23.47 -12.07
N ILE A 2 0.46 22.27 -12.51
CA ILE A 2 1.33 21.09 -12.41
C ILE A 2 2.00 20.90 -13.77
N LYS A 3 3.33 20.70 -13.79
CA LYS A 3 4.09 20.50 -15.02
C LYS A 3 5.05 19.32 -14.85
N LEU A 4 5.07 18.44 -15.84
CA LEU A 4 6.07 17.38 -15.95
C LEU A 4 6.81 17.56 -17.29
N GLU A 5 8.14 17.36 -17.25
CA GLU A 5 9.02 17.46 -18.43
C GLU A 5 9.97 16.25 -18.48
N ASN A 6 10.56 16.01 -19.63
CA ASN A 6 11.52 14.93 -19.86
C ASN A 6 10.94 13.54 -19.54
N ILE A 7 9.63 13.35 -19.83
CA ILE A 7 8.92 12.10 -19.52
C ILE A 7 9.31 11.03 -20.54
N ASN A 8 9.97 9.97 -20.07
CA ASN A 8 10.29 8.80 -20.88
C ASN A 8 9.65 7.57 -20.27
N VAL A 9 8.76 6.88 -20.99
CA VAL A 9 8.08 5.65 -20.54
C VAL A 9 8.39 4.54 -21.52
N SER A 10 8.95 3.46 -21.02
CA SER A 10 9.27 2.27 -21.81
C SER A 10 8.81 0.99 -21.09
N PHE A 11 8.26 0.06 -21.87
CA PHE A 11 8.02 -1.32 -21.46
C PHE A 11 8.94 -2.23 -22.29
N LYS A 12 8.38 -3.08 -23.18
CA LYS A 12 9.18 -3.82 -24.18
C LYS A 12 9.69 -2.89 -25.29
N GLN A 13 8.95 -1.82 -25.53
CA GLN A 13 9.27 -0.73 -26.49
C GLN A 13 8.94 0.61 -25.82
N PRO A 14 9.58 1.71 -26.24
CA PRO A 14 9.25 3.04 -25.75
C PRO A 14 7.82 3.44 -26.19
N VAL A 15 7.04 3.95 -25.22
CA VAL A 15 5.64 4.39 -25.42
C VAL A 15 5.45 5.90 -25.24
N ILE A 16 6.37 6.57 -24.51
CA ILE A 16 6.50 8.03 -24.46
C ILE A 16 7.98 8.34 -24.52
N GLU A 17 8.37 9.25 -25.43
CA GLU A 17 9.73 9.73 -25.62
C GLU A 17 9.74 11.25 -25.50
N ASP A 18 10.55 11.79 -24.58
CA ASP A 18 10.71 13.22 -24.31
C ASP A 18 9.36 13.97 -24.18
N GLY A 19 8.43 13.33 -23.44
CA GLY A 19 7.09 13.87 -23.24
C GLY A 19 7.09 15.02 -22.25
N SER A 20 6.17 15.97 -22.46
CA SER A 20 5.85 17.01 -21.48
C SER A 20 4.34 17.18 -21.35
N ILE A 21 3.90 17.55 -20.13
CA ILE A 21 2.49 17.84 -19.86
C ILE A 21 2.38 18.99 -18.86
N SER A 22 1.45 19.91 -19.14
CA SER A 22 1.14 21.04 -18.24
C SER A 22 -0.36 21.00 -17.92
N LEU A 23 -0.69 20.75 -16.65
CA LEU A 23 -2.05 20.60 -16.17
C LEU A 23 -2.48 21.84 -15.41
N ASN A 24 -3.66 22.33 -15.74
CA ASN A 24 -4.34 23.40 -15.01
C ASN A 24 -5.46 22.82 -14.14
N GLN A 25 -5.99 23.64 -13.24
CA GLN A 25 -7.19 23.29 -12.50
C GLN A 25 -8.36 23.02 -13.43
N GLY A 26 -9.29 22.20 -12.99
CA GLY A 26 -10.41 21.73 -13.77
C GLY A 26 -10.27 20.28 -14.18
N PHE A 27 -11.05 19.86 -15.17
CA PHE A 27 -11.11 18.48 -15.61
C PHE A 27 -10.18 18.25 -16.81
N SER A 28 -9.04 17.61 -16.57
CA SER A 28 -8.09 17.18 -17.60
C SER A 28 -8.29 15.70 -17.94
N LEU A 29 -8.46 15.41 -19.23
CA LEU A 29 -8.65 14.07 -19.76
C LEU A 29 -7.38 13.58 -20.44
N ILE A 30 -6.91 12.38 -20.07
CA ILE A 30 -5.78 11.69 -20.73
C ILE A 30 -6.34 10.54 -21.54
N VAL A 31 -6.10 10.58 -22.86
CA VAL A 31 -6.58 9.57 -23.80
C VAL A 31 -5.42 8.90 -24.54
N GLY A 32 -5.68 7.74 -25.12
CA GLY A 32 -4.72 6.98 -25.90
C GLY A 32 -5.09 5.51 -25.95
N LYS A 33 -4.54 4.75 -26.88
CA LYS A 33 -4.80 3.31 -27.02
C LYS A 33 -4.37 2.55 -25.74
N SER A 34 -4.86 1.33 -25.57
CA SER A 34 -4.38 0.46 -24.49
C SER A 34 -2.87 0.25 -24.63
N GLY A 35 -2.15 0.27 -23.50
CA GLY A 35 -0.70 0.09 -23.46
C GLY A 35 0.14 1.32 -23.86
N THR A 36 -0.45 2.50 -24.13
CA THR A 36 0.30 3.72 -24.44
C THR A 36 0.91 4.42 -23.22
N GLY A 37 0.77 3.87 -22.01
CA GLY A 37 1.39 4.43 -20.80
C GLY A 37 0.52 5.41 -20.02
N LYS A 38 -0.82 5.45 -20.23
CA LYS A 38 -1.73 6.33 -19.47
C LYS A 38 -1.61 6.14 -17.98
N THR A 39 -1.78 4.92 -17.49
CA THR A 39 -1.65 4.58 -16.05
C THR A 39 -0.26 4.93 -15.51
N THR A 40 0.81 4.68 -16.29
CA THR A 40 2.17 5.05 -15.89
C THR A 40 2.34 6.57 -15.79
N LEU A 41 1.74 7.33 -16.71
CA LEU A 41 1.72 8.79 -16.64
C LEU A 41 0.95 9.27 -15.41
N LEU A 42 -0.22 8.66 -15.10
CA LEU A 42 -0.98 8.96 -13.89
C LEU A 42 -0.16 8.68 -12.62
N TYR A 43 0.58 7.57 -12.55
CA TYR A 43 1.47 7.28 -11.42
C TYR A 43 2.59 8.31 -11.26
N ARG A 44 3.13 8.85 -12.36
CA ARG A 44 4.10 9.95 -12.29
C ARG A 44 3.46 11.24 -11.77
N ILE A 45 2.27 11.59 -12.26
CA ILE A 45 1.51 12.74 -11.77
C ILE A 45 1.16 12.56 -10.28
N ALA A 46 0.84 11.33 -9.86
CA ALA A 46 0.55 10.98 -8.48
C ALA A 46 1.80 10.89 -7.58
N LEU A 47 3.01 11.09 -8.12
CA LEU A 47 4.27 10.89 -7.40
C LEU A 47 4.43 9.45 -6.83
N MET A 48 3.83 8.45 -7.49
CA MET A 48 3.84 7.03 -7.12
C MET A 48 4.81 6.20 -7.98
N SER A 49 5.41 6.78 -9.03
CA SER A 49 6.33 6.09 -9.92
C SER A 49 7.65 5.76 -9.21
N GLU A 50 8.18 4.56 -9.44
CA GLU A 50 9.53 4.18 -9.01
C GLU A 50 10.60 4.88 -9.87
N ASP A 51 10.33 5.06 -11.18
CA ASP A 51 11.20 5.84 -12.05
C ASP A 51 11.11 7.32 -11.71
N LYS A 52 12.26 7.92 -11.44
CA LYS A 52 12.45 9.33 -11.05
C LYS A 52 13.14 10.16 -12.13
N ASN A 53 13.33 9.63 -13.33
CA ASN A 53 14.04 10.28 -14.43
C ASN A 53 13.12 11.20 -15.24
N TYR A 54 12.47 12.16 -14.58
CA TYR A 54 11.68 13.23 -15.19
C TYR A 54 11.68 14.44 -14.25
N ASP A 55 11.32 15.59 -14.76
CA ASP A 55 11.19 16.81 -13.99
C ASP A 55 9.73 17.03 -13.58
N TYR A 56 9.49 17.38 -12.32
CA TYR A 56 8.16 17.63 -11.78
C TYR A 56 8.10 19.00 -11.10
N TYR A 57 7.10 19.78 -11.47
CA TYR A 57 6.89 21.12 -10.93
C TYR A 57 5.46 21.28 -10.41
N ILE A 58 5.32 21.93 -9.28
CA ILE A 58 4.04 22.41 -8.74
C ILE A 58 4.16 23.91 -8.51
N ASP A 59 3.28 24.69 -9.15
CA ASP A 59 3.24 26.15 -9.07
C ASP A 59 4.60 26.83 -9.39
N GLY A 60 5.38 26.22 -10.29
CA GLY A 60 6.71 26.67 -10.67
C GLY A 60 7.85 26.19 -9.78
N GLU A 61 7.55 25.57 -8.64
CA GLU A 61 8.56 24.96 -7.76
C GLU A 61 8.92 23.56 -8.26
N LYS A 62 10.21 23.29 -8.46
CA LYS A 62 10.71 21.98 -8.84
C LYS A 62 10.70 21.05 -7.62
N ILE A 63 10.05 19.90 -7.77
CA ILE A 63 9.95 18.88 -6.71
C ILE A 63 11.12 17.91 -6.84
N ASP A 64 11.87 17.72 -5.75
CA ASP A 64 12.92 16.70 -5.67
C ASP A 64 12.29 15.30 -5.57
N LEU A 65 12.33 14.58 -6.68
CA LEU A 65 11.77 13.23 -6.79
C LEU A 65 12.58 12.15 -6.02
N LYS A 66 13.77 12.48 -5.51
CA LYS A 66 14.57 11.58 -4.68
C LYS A 66 14.25 11.70 -3.19
N ASN A 67 13.54 12.75 -2.79
CA ASN A 67 13.12 12.95 -1.40
C ASN A 67 11.80 12.22 -1.10
N ASP A 68 11.87 10.93 -0.83
CA ASP A 68 10.68 10.09 -0.58
C ASP A 68 9.82 10.58 0.58
N GLN A 69 10.43 11.17 1.61
CA GLN A 69 9.69 11.75 2.74
C GLN A 69 8.82 12.92 2.26
N ARG A 70 9.37 13.83 1.46
CA ARG A 70 8.62 14.96 0.88
C ARG A 70 7.53 14.48 -0.07
N LEU A 71 7.84 13.50 -0.93
CA LEU A 71 6.84 12.92 -1.84
C LEU A 71 5.69 12.27 -1.08
N SER A 72 5.99 11.52 -0.01
CA SER A 72 4.97 10.90 0.85
C SER A 72 4.06 11.95 1.49
N GLN A 73 4.63 13.07 1.94
CA GLN A 73 3.87 14.18 2.48
C GLN A 73 2.91 14.80 1.44
N ILE A 74 3.41 15.05 0.21
CA ILE A 74 2.60 15.59 -0.87
C ILE A 74 1.45 14.63 -1.21
N ARG A 75 1.72 13.33 -1.36
CA ARG A 75 0.69 12.31 -1.62
C ARG A 75 -0.36 12.28 -0.52
N LYS A 76 0.08 12.26 0.73
CA LYS A 76 -0.83 12.22 1.88
C LYS A 76 -1.76 13.43 1.91
N GLN A 77 -1.22 14.62 1.67
CA GLN A 77 -1.93 15.87 1.91
C GLN A 77 -2.72 16.36 0.69
N TYR A 78 -2.19 16.17 -0.52
CA TYR A 78 -2.73 16.85 -1.69
C TYR A 78 -3.30 15.92 -2.76
N ILE A 79 -3.01 14.60 -2.76
CA ILE A 79 -3.38 13.72 -3.86
C ILE A 79 -4.44 12.71 -3.43
N GLY A 80 -5.63 12.75 -4.04
CA GLY A 80 -6.63 11.68 -4.04
C GLY A 80 -6.43 10.81 -5.28
N TYR A 81 -6.45 9.49 -5.12
CA TYR A 81 -6.30 8.55 -6.23
C TYR A 81 -7.42 7.51 -6.20
N VAL A 82 -8.09 7.33 -7.33
CA VAL A 82 -9.09 6.28 -7.55
C VAL A 82 -8.54 5.33 -8.62
N LEU A 83 -8.33 4.07 -8.24
CA LEU A 83 -7.85 3.02 -9.14
C LEU A 83 -8.97 2.54 -10.07
N GLN A 84 -8.62 1.87 -11.15
CA GLN A 84 -9.55 1.22 -12.08
C GLN A 84 -10.43 0.17 -11.38
N GLU A 85 -9.83 -0.66 -10.52
CA GLU A 85 -10.56 -1.47 -9.55
C GLU A 85 -10.70 -0.62 -8.28
N SER A 86 -11.93 -0.22 -7.94
CA SER A 86 -12.20 0.69 -6.83
C SER A 86 -11.40 0.31 -5.56
N ASN A 87 -10.76 1.29 -4.92
CA ASN A 87 -9.95 1.10 -3.71
C ASN A 87 -10.79 0.77 -2.46
N LEU A 88 -11.99 0.25 -2.65
CA LEU A 88 -12.93 -0.02 -1.56
C LEU A 88 -12.55 -1.31 -0.83
N MET A 89 -12.65 -1.29 0.48
CA MET A 89 -12.44 -2.45 1.33
C MET A 89 -13.74 -3.27 1.37
N GLU A 90 -13.76 -4.42 0.69
CA GLU A 90 -14.94 -5.28 0.53
C GLU A 90 -15.58 -5.72 1.87
N GLN A 91 -14.80 -5.83 2.93
CA GLN A 91 -15.26 -6.20 4.27
C GLN A 91 -15.86 -5.04 5.07
N TYR A 92 -15.82 -3.82 4.55
CA TYR A 92 -16.33 -2.62 5.19
C TYR A 92 -17.67 -2.21 4.59
N ASN A 93 -18.51 -1.56 5.39
CA ASN A 93 -19.69 -0.85 4.89
C ASN A 93 -19.31 0.54 4.35
N VAL A 94 -20.31 1.31 3.90
CA VAL A 94 -20.13 2.64 3.31
C VAL A 94 -19.34 3.57 4.26
N VAL A 95 -19.83 3.75 5.49
CA VAL A 95 -19.17 4.68 6.42
C VAL A 95 -17.80 4.18 6.90
N GLU A 96 -17.61 2.89 7.01
CA GLU A 96 -16.32 2.33 7.40
C GLU A 96 -15.24 2.54 6.33
N ASN A 97 -15.60 2.51 5.04
CA ASN A 97 -14.69 2.87 3.94
C ASN A 97 -14.27 4.35 4.03
N LEU A 98 -15.21 5.26 4.30
CA LEU A 98 -14.91 6.68 4.50
C LEU A 98 -14.03 6.90 5.74
N GLN A 99 -14.36 6.24 6.87
CA GLN A 99 -13.56 6.30 8.09
C GLN A 99 -12.13 5.78 7.88
N HIS A 100 -11.97 4.70 7.12
CA HIS A 100 -10.65 4.18 6.76
C HIS A 100 -9.84 5.21 5.96
N SER A 101 -10.46 5.85 4.98
CA SER A 101 -9.83 6.91 4.19
C SER A 101 -9.49 8.14 5.03
N ALA A 102 -10.35 8.48 6.02
CA ALA A 102 -10.14 9.59 6.95
C ALA A 102 -8.98 9.36 7.94
N LEU A 103 -8.50 8.13 8.11
CA LEU A 103 -7.31 7.88 8.94
C LEU A 103 -6.07 8.63 8.45
N MET A 104 -6.03 8.99 7.17
CA MET A 104 -4.93 9.72 6.54
C MET A 104 -5.02 11.24 6.75
N THR A 105 -6.12 11.77 7.29
CA THR A 105 -6.28 13.19 7.60
C THR A 105 -6.33 13.44 9.11
N GLU A 106 -5.91 14.63 9.54
CA GLU A 106 -6.00 15.09 10.93
C GLU A 106 -7.27 15.93 11.16
N GLN A 107 -8.02 16.23 10.09
CA GLN A 107 -9.24 17.04 10.14
C GLN A 107 -10.44 16.19 10.55
N GLU A 108 -11.41 16.82 11.20
CA GLU A 108 -12.74 16.25 11.37
C GLU A 108 -13.45 16.26 10.01
N VAL A 109 -14.05 15.14 9.67
CA VAL A 109 -14.71 14.93 8.36
C VAL A 109 -16.19 14.71 8.60
N ASP A 110 -17.01 15.55 7.98
CA ASP A 110 -18.45 15.30 7.88
C ASP A 110 -18.71 14.33 6.71
N TYR A 111 -19.03 13.09 7.05
CA TYR A 111 -19.29 12.04 6.05
C TYR A 111 -20.59 12.26 5.30
N ASP A 112 -21.58 12.93 5.90
CA ASP A 112 -22.85 13.26 5.24
C ASP A 112 -22.60 14.30 4.14
N GLU A 113 -21.82 15.33 4.44
CA GLU A 113 -21.43 16.34 3.45
C GLU A 113 -20.67 15.71 2.28
N ILE A 114 -19.74 14.76 2.55
CA ILE A 114 -18.99 14.07 1.50
C ILE A 114 -19.89 13.19 0.64
N LEU A 115 -20.82 12.44 1.24
CA LEU A 115 -21.77 11.59 0.51
C LEU A 115 -22.71 12.43 -0.35
N GLU A 116 -23.20 13.54 0.17
CA GLU A 116 -24.02 14.49 -0.58
C GLU A 116 -23.24 15.13 -1.74
N LEU A 117 -21.96 15.48 -1.52
CA LEU A 117 -21.09 16.06 -2.53
C LEU A 117 -20.92 15.15 -3.76
N VAL A 118 -20.91 13.82 -3.55
CA VAL A 118 -20.82 12.83 -4.64
C VAL A 118 -22.18 12.31 -5.09
N HIS A 119 -23.29 12.86 -4.60
CA HIS A 119 -24.66 12.42 -4.88
C HIS A 119 -24.86 10.91 -4.59
N LEU A 120 -24.37 10.44 -3.44
CA LEU A 120 -24.52 9.04 -3.00
C LEU A 120 -25.52 8.96 -1.83
N HIS A 121 -26.77 8.61 -2.15
CA HIS A 121 -27.87 8.51 -1.21
C HIS A 121 -28.14 7.05 -0.82
N VAL A 122 -27.34 6.53 0.11
CA VAL A 122 -27.41 5.14 0.60
C VAL A 122 -27.28 5.11 2.12
N GLU A 123 -27.74 4.02 2.74
CA GLU A 123 -27.52 3.83 4.18
C GLU A 123 -26.02 3.68 4.49
N LYS A 124 -25.53 4.41 5.48
CA LYS A 124 -24.11 4.39 5.88
C LYS A 124 -23.61 3.00 6.32
N THR A 125 -24.51 2.18 6.86
CA THR A 125 -24.23 0.82 7.31
C THR A 125 -24.39 -0.22 6.22
N GLN A 126 -24.81 0.18 5.01
CA GLN A 126 -25.01 -0.71 3.88
C GLN A 126 -23.69 -1.39 3.46
N PRO A 127 -23.68 -2.72 3.29
CA PRO A 127 -22.50 -3.43 2.76
C PRO A 127 -22.20 -2.98 1.33
N ILE A 128 -20.93 -2.77 0.99
CA ILE A 128 -20.58 -2.29 -0.36
C ILE A 128 -20.89 -3.29 -1.47
N GLN A 129 -21.01 -4.59 -1.15
CA GLN A 129 -21.40 -5.63 -2.12
C GLN A 129 -22.81 -5.43 -2.66
N SER A 130 -23.69 -4.74 -1.93
CA SER A 130 -25.05 -4.44 -2.33
C SER A 130 -25.19 -3.15 -3.15
N LEU A 131 -24.10 -2.38 -3.29
CA LEU A 131 -24.07 -1.18 -4.11
C LEU A 131 -24.01 -1.51 -5.59
N SER A 132 -24.70 -0.74 -6.42
CA SER A 132 -24.54 -0.75 -7.88
C SER A 132 -23.13 -0.29 -8.28
N GLY A 133 -22.73 -0.53 -9.53
CA GLY A 133 -21.43 -0.09 -10.04
C GLY A 133 -21.23 1.43 -9.93
N GLY A 134 -22.27 2.21 -10.26
CA GLY A 134 -22.23 3.67 -10.15
C GLY A 134 -22.11 4.15 -8.70
N GLU A 135 -22.85 3.56 -7.75
CA GLU A 135 -22.75 3.86 -6.32
C GLU A 135 -21.39 3.49 -5.75
N ARG A 136 -20.82 2.35 -6.13
CA ARG A 136 -19.45 1.96 -5.76
C ARG A 136 -18.43 2.98 -6.25
N GLN A 137 -18.58 3.45 -7.49
CA GLN A 137 -17.68 4.45 -8.05
C GLN A 137 -17.81 5.80 -7.33
N ARG A 138 -19.05 6.24 -7.01
CA ARG A 138 -19.28 7.45 -6.21
C ARG A 138 -18.67 7.32 -4.81
N LEU A 139 -18.78 6.17 -4.17
CA LEU A 139 -18.13 5.90 -2.88
C LEU A 139 -16.60 5.94 -2.99
N ALA A 140 -16.02 5.38 -4.05
CA ALA A 140 -14.57 5.44 -4.26
C ALA A 140 -14.08 6.90 -4.45
N ILE A 141 -14.84 7.71 -5.18
CA ILE A 141 -14.59 9.16 -5.31
C ILE A 141 -14.73 9.86 -3.95
N ALA A 142 -15.78 9.54 -3.18
CA ALA A 142 -15.99 10.08 -1.83
C ALA A 142 -14.78 9.77 -0.93
N CYS A 143 -14.30 8.53 -0.90
CA CYS A 143 -13.12 8.12 -0.14
C CYS A 143 -11.86 8.90 -0.53
N ALA A 144 -11.67 9.19 -1.82
CA ALA A 144 -10.56 10.01 -2.28
C ALA A 144 -10.69 11.49 -1.88
N LEU A 145 -11.92 12.00 -1.74
CA LEU A 145 -12.21 13.39 -1.35
C LEU A 145 -12.14 13.66 0.15
N VAL A 146 -12.23 12.63 1.00
CA VAL A 146 -12.23 12.74 2.47
C VAL A 146 -11.09 13.62 3.00
N LYS A 147 -9.91 13.57 2.38
CA LYS A 147 -8.75 14.36 2.79
C LYS A 147 -8.65 15.73 2.12
N GLN A 148 -9.72 16.16 1.42
CA GLN A 148 -9.81 17.43 0.70
C GLN A 148 -8.60 17.66 -0.24
N PRO A 149 -8.35 16.73 -1.18
CA PRO A 149 -7.17 16.79 -2.04
C PRO A 149 -7.22 18.00 -2.96
N LYS A 150 -6.04 18.51 -3.38
CA LYS A 150 -5.94 19.50 -4.45
C LYS A 150 -5.83 18.86 -5.83
N ILE A 151 -5.43 17.59 -5.87
CA ILE A 151 -5.24 16.80 -7.08
C ILE A 151 -6.05 15.51 -6.91
N LEU A 152 -7.05 15.30 -7.75
CA LEU A 152 -7.87 14.09 -7.81
C LEU A 152 -7.54 13.34 -9.10
N ILE A 153 -7.02 12.14 -9.00
CA ILE A 153 -6.60 11.32 -10.13
C ILE A 153 -7.48 10.07 -10.19
N LEU A 154 -8.00 9.77 -11.38
CA LEU A 154 -8.86 8.61 -11.60
C LEU A 154 -8.37 7.85 -12.85
N ASP A 155 -8.11 6.56 -12.67
CA ASP A 155 -7.69 5.69 -13.77
C ASP A 155 -8.89 4.85 -14.25
N GLU A 156 -9.39 5.15 -15.46
CA GLU A 156 -10.52 4.46 -16.12
C GLU A 156 -11.78 4.34 -15.21
N PRO A 157 -12.25 5.44 -14.58
CA PRO A 157 -13.26 5.35 -13.50
C PRO A 157 -14.64 4.86 -13.96
N THR A 158 -14.89 4.74 -15.26
CA THR A 158 -16.19 4.39 -15.84
C THR A 158 -16.16 3.13 -16.69
N SER A 159 -15.03 2.41 -16.71
CA SER A 159 -14.82 1.27 -17.64
C SER A 159 -15.81 0.10 -17.44
N ALA A 160 -16.41 -0.02 -16.26
CA ALA A 160 -17.37 -1.07 -15.91
C ALA A 160 -18.83 -0.57 -15.77
N LEU A 161 -19.11 0.68 -16.18
CA LEU A 161 -20.41 1.32 -16.04
C LEU A 161 -21.17 1.32 -17.36
N ASP A 162 -22.51 1.37 -17.27
CA ASP A 162 -23.36 1.66 -18.41
C ASP A 162 -23.26 3.15 -18.80
N ILE A 163 -23.81 3.48 -19.99
CA ILE A 163 -23.69 4.82 -20.57
C ILE A 163 -24.32 5.91 -19.68
N GLU A 164 -25.40 5.61 -18.98
CA GLU A 164 -26.08 6.61 -18.11
C GLU A 164 -25.26 6.90 -16.88
N ASN A 165 -24.83 5.88 -16.15
CA ASN A 165 -23.93 6.02 -15.01
C ASN A 165 -22.59 6.67 -15.41
N GLU A 166 -22.04 6.33 -16.58
CA GLU A 166 -20.83 6.94 -17.09
C GLU A 166 -20.97 8.47 -17.28
N LYS A 167 -22.07 8.93 -17.89
CA LYS A 167 -22.37 10.35 -18.06
C LYS A 167 -22.46 11.07 -16.69
N GLU A 168 -23.15 10.45 -15.75
CA GLU A 168 -23.32 11.01 -14.40
C GLU A 168 -21.98 11.14 -13.67
N ILE A 169 -21.09 10.15 -13.78
CA ILE A 169 -19.75 10.23 -13.17
C ILE A 169 -18.91 11.32 -13.81
N PHE A 170 -18.87 11.45 -15.15
CA PHE A 170 -18.13 12.54 -15.78
C PHE A 170 -18.69 13.93 -15.45
N TYR A 171 -20.03 14.07 -15.41
CA TYR A 171 -20.66 15.29 -14.95
C TYR A 171 -20.31 15.62 -13.49
N LEU A 172 -20.34 14.63 -12.62
CA LEU A 172 -19.93 14.77 -11.21
C LEU A 172 -18.46 15.25 -11.14
N LEU A 173 -17.54 14.59 -11.82
CA LEU A 173 -16.11 14.94 -11.79
C LEU A 173 -15.86 16.35 -12.31
N LYS A 174 -16.54 16.77 -13.38
CA LYS A 174 -16.48 18.15 -13.87
C LYS A 174 -17.00 19.15 -12.81
N THR A 175 -18.15 18.86 -12.23
CA THR A 175 -18.74 19.70 -11.19
C THR A 175 -17.83 19.84 -9.99
N LEU A 176 -17.26 18.72 -9.51
CA LEU A 176 -16.33 18.69 -8.39
C LEU A 176 -15.06 19.49 -8.70
N SER A 177 -14.49 19.34 -9.89
CA SER A 177 -13.27 20.04 -10.28
C SER A 177 -13.43 21.56 -10.20
N HIS A 178 -14.56 22.09 -10.65
CA HIS A 178 -14.87 23.52 -10.60
C HIS A 178 -15.31 23.98 -9.22
N LYS A 179 -16.22 23.24 -8.56
CA LYS A 179 -16.75 23.61 -7.23
C LYS A 179 -15.67 23.65 -6.16
N LEU A 180 -14.77 22.64 -6.17
CA LEU A 180 -13.68 22.51 -5.20
C LEU A 180 -12.40 23.20 -5.66
N ASN A 181 -12.35 23.68 -6.91
CA ASN A 181 -11.20 24.35 -7.50
C ASN A 181 -9.93 23.46 -7.47
N ILE A 182 -10.08 22.19 -7.88
CA ILE A 182 -9.04 21.16 -7.86
C ILE A 182 -8.62 20.73 -9.27
N TYR A 183 -7.45 20.09 -9.35
CA TYR A 183 -6.98 19.39 -10.55
C TYR A 183 -7.63 18.00 -10.56
N THR A 184 -8.56 17.78 -11.48
CA THR A 184 -9.17 16.44 -11.70
C THR A 184 -8.58 15.87 -12.97
N ILE A 185 -7.81 14.79 -12.85
CA ILE A 185 -7.08 14.17 -13.95
C ILE A 185 -7.64 12.76 -14.15
N VAL A 186 -8.20 12.51 -15.31
CA VAL A 186 -8.91 11.27 -15.62
C VAL A 186 -8.29 10.62 -16.85
N SER A 187 -7.97 9.32 -16.76
CA SER A 187 -7.75 8.50 -17.96
C SER A 187 -9.07 7.89 -18.42
N SER A 188 -9.35 7.90 -19.69
CA SER A 188 -10.50 7.19 -20.25
C SER A 188 -10.33 6.85 -21.72
N HIS A 189 -11.01 5.80 -22.15
CA HIS A 189 -11.21 5.46 -23.57
C HIS A 189 -12.56 5.93 -24.11
N SER A 190 -13.42 6.45 -23.26
CA SER A 190 -14.77 6.84 -23.64
C SER A 190 -14.79 8.16 -24.39
N LEU A 191 -15.53 8.17 -25.48
CA LEU A 191 -15.81 9.41 -26.25
C LEU A 191 -16.68 10.39 -25.46
N LEU A 192 -17.46 9.91 -24.48
CA LEU A 192 -18.30 10.76 -23.63
C LEU A 192 -17.45 11.69 -22.75
N ALA A 193 -16.29 11.22 -22.29
CA ALA A 193 -15.39 12.01 -21.45
C ALA A 193 -14.94 13.33 -22.12
N TYR A 194 -14.81 13.35 -23.45
CA TYR A 194 -14.42 14.53 -24.21
C TYR A 194 -15.37 15.72 -24.01
N GLN A 195 -16.67 15.46 -23.81
CA GLN A 195 -17.69 16.51 -23.65
C GLN A 195 -17.56 17.25 -22.31
N TYR A 196 -16.93 16.61 -21.32
CA TYR A 196 -16.78 17.15 -19.96
C TYR A 196 -15.39 17.74 -19.70
N ALA A 197 -14.38 17.37 -20.48
CA ALA A 197 -13.01 17.82 -20.28
C ALA A 197 -12.82 19.32 -20.60
N ASP A 198 -12.06 20.00 -19.74
CA ASP A 198 -11.59 21.38 -19.97
C ASP A 198 -10.27 21.36 -20.77
N ALA A 199 -9.50 20.28 -20.65
CA ALA A 199 -8.30 20.05 -21.46
C ALA A 199 -8.15 18.54 -21.76
N ILE A 200 -7.65 18.23 -22.95
CA ILE A 200 -7.50 16.85 -23.42
C ILE A 200 -6.04 16.64 -23.85
N TYR A 201 -5.45 15.58 -23.32
CA TYR A 201 -4.08 15.16 -23.60
C TYR A 201 -4.10 13.78 -24.25
N GLU A 202 -3.67 13.69 -25.50
CA GLU A 202 -3.59 12.43 -26.23
C GLU A 202 -2.16 11.89 -26.23
N ILE A 203 -2.00 10.62 -25.80
CA ILE A 203 -0.74 9.89 -25.96
C ILE A 203 -0.80 9.17 -27.32
N LYS A 204 -0.06 9.71 -28.30
CA LYS A 204 -0.01 9.21 -29.66
C LYS A 204 1.40 9.40 -30.24
N ASP A 205 1.83 8.46 -31.09
CA ASP A 205 3.13 8.49 -31.75
C ASP A 205 4.30 8.76 -30.78
N LYS A 206 4.22 8.14 -29.60
CA LYS A 206 5.17 8.24 -28.47
C LYS A 206 5.29 9.64 -27.87
N ARG A 207 4.34 10.53 -28.11
CA ARG A 207 4.31 11.90 -27.59
C ARG A 207 3.00 12.19 -26.89
N ILE A 208 3.02 13.23 -26.06
CA ILE A 208 1.83 13.77 -25.40
C ILE A 208 1.42 15.02 -26.16
N HIS A 209 0.22 15.01 -26.72
CA HIS A 209 -0.35 16.14 -27.48
C HIS A 209 -1.51 16.74 -26.68
N GLN A 210 -1.47 18.03 -26.43
CA GLN A 210 -2.62 18.75 -25.88
C GLN A 210 -3.58 19.12 -27.02
N LEU A 211 -4.83 18.63 -26.96
CA LEU A 211 -5.85 18.87 -27.99
C LEU A 211 -6.70 20.10 -27.68
N GLU A 212 -7.03 20.34 -26.41
CA GLU A 212 -7.79 21.50 -25.94
C GLU A 212 -7.12 22.15 -24.74
N LYS A 213 -7.32 23.47 -24.58
CA LYS A 213 -6.79 24.22 -23.43
C LYS A 213 -7.90 24.55 -22.45
N SER A 214 -7.64 24.33 -21.16
CA SER A 214 -8.49 24.84 -20.11
C SER A 214 -8.35 26.35 -19.95
N ASN A 215 -9.48 27.05 -19.69
CA ASN A 215 -9.52 28.48 -19.42
C ASN A 215 -9.56 28.82 -17.91
N ILE A 216 -9.20 27.85 -17.05
CA ILE A 216 -9.32 27.97 -15.60
C ILE A 216 -8.19 28.84 -15.03
N LYS A 217 -8.54 29.65 -14.03
CA LYS A 217 -7.59 30.55 -13.33
C LYS A 217 -6.57 29.74 -12.52
N ASP A 218 -5.32 30.22 -12.51
CA ASP A 218 -4.24 29.68 -11.69
C ASP A 218 -4.58 29.73 -10.18
N TYR A 219 -4.35 28.62 -9.52
CA TYR A 219 -4.51 28.48 -8.08
C TYR A 219 -3.36 27.67 -7.50
N ARG A 220 -2.73 28.18 -6.44
CA ARG A 220 -1.56 27.51 -5.83
C ARG A 220 -1.98 26.26 -5.04
N ILE A 221 -1.27 25.16 -5.23
CA ILE A 221 -1.50 23.88 -4.57
C ILE A 221 -0.75 23.80 -3.25
N LEU A 222 0.53 24.21 -3.24
CA LEU A 222 1.39 24.08 -2.09
C LEU A 222 1.12 25.18 -1.07
N GLY A 223 0.42 24.82 0.00
CA GLY A 223 0.36 25.64 1.22
C GLY A 223 1.64 25.48 2.05
N VAL A 224 2.00 26.52 2.80
CA VAL A 224 3.26 26.57 3.63
C VAL A 224 3.09 25.81 4.95
N GLU A 225 2.21 24.83 5.08
CA GLU A 225 2.08 24.10 6.35
C GLU A 225 3.17 23.05 6.52
N LYS A 226 3.97 23.21 7.59
CA LYS A 226 4.93 22.19 8.04
C LYS A 226 4.17 20.96 8.50
N ASN A 227 4.36 19.86 7.80
CA ASN A 227 3.72 18.59 8.13
C ASN A 227 4.13 18.08 9.52
N LYS A 228 3.16 17.85 10.37
CA LYS A 228 3.33 17.08 11.61
C LYS A 228 3.41 15.58 11.26
N PRO A 229 4.25 14.79 11.95
CA PRO A 229 4.26 13.34 11.80
C PRO A 229 2.89 12.76 12.14
N LEU A 230 2.56 11.61 11.55
CA LEU A 230 1.32 10.90 11.85
C LEU A 230 1.12 10.75 13.36
N SER A 231 -0.04 11.18 13.86
CA SER A 231 -0.28 11.22 15.30
C SER A 231 -0.36 9.81 15.90
N ARG A 232 -0.02 9.67 17.20
CA ARG A 232 -0.24 8.40 17.92
C ARG A 232 -1.71 7.97 17.88
N LYS A 233 -2.65 8.90 17.72
CA LYS A 233 -4.09 8.65 17.55
C LYS A 233 -4.36 7.87 16.26
N PHE A 234 -3.67 8.23 15.14
CA PHE A 234 -3.74 7.49 13.88
C PHE A 234 -3.36 6.02 14.06
N TYR A 235 -2.18 5.73 14.63
CA TYR A 235 -1.74 4.34 14.82
C TYR A 235 -2.69 3.54 15.72
N LYS A 236 -3.24 4.16 16.79
CA LYS A 236 -4.21 3.49 17.66
C LYS A 236 -5.51 3.17 16.94
N GLN A 237 -6.04 4.10 16.13
CA GLN A 237 -7.25 3.89 15.35
C GLN A 237 -7.03 2.83 14.27
N TYR A 238 -5.91 2.92 13.53
CA TYR A 238 -5.54 1.94 12.51
C TYR A 238 -5.43 0.52 13.11
N ILE A 239 -4.70 0.35 14.22
CA ILE A 239 -4.60 -0.94 14.91
C ILE A 239 -5.96 -1.44 15.40
N LYS A 240 -6.82 -0.55 15.90
CA LYS A 240 -8.17 -0.92 16.36
C LYS A 240 -9.03 -1.43 15.19
N HIS A 241 -9.01 -0.76 14.04
CA HIS A 241 -9.70 -1.19 12.82
C HIS A 241 -9.13 -2.51 12.31
N PHE A 242 -7.81 -2.60 12.17
CA PHE A 242 -7.14 -3.83 11.76
C PHE A 242 -7.51 -5.02 12.66
N LYS A 243 -7.45 -4.86 13.98
CA LYS A 243 -7.85 -5.91 14.93
C LYS A 243 -9.32 -6.30 14.84
N LYS A 244 -10.23 -5.35 14.54
CA LYS A 244 -11.67 -5.64 14.41
C LYS A 244 -11.92 -6.58 13.21
N TYR A 245 -11.35 -6.27 12.05
CA TYR A 245 -11.64 -6.97 10.78
C TYR A 245 -10.75 -8.17 10.52
N TYR A 246 -9.50 -8.13 10.97
CA TYR A 246 -8.56 -9.25 10.83
C TYR A 246 -8.37 -10.08 12.10
N ARG A 247 -9.33 -10.02 13.02
CA ARG A 247 -9.24 -10.71 14.33
C ARG A 247 -8.97 -12.22 14.18
N SER A 248 -9.64 -12.87 13.24
CA SER A 248 -9.44 -14.30 12.95
C SER A 248 -8.03 -14.58 12.43
N LEU A 249 -7.56 -13.80 11.45
CA LEU A 249 -6.21 -13.93 10.88
C LEU A 249 -5.13 -13.62 11.91
N THR A 250 -5.33 -12.57 12.71
CA THR A 250 -4.39 -12.20 13.79
C THR A 250 -4.28 -13.29 14.83
N ASN A 251 -5.41 -13.88 15.24
CA ASN A 251 -5.42 -14.99 16.18
C ASN A 251 -4.75 -16.24 15.60
N MET A 252 -4.95 -16.53 14.32
CA MET A 252 -4.29 -17.64 13.64
C MET A 252 -2.77 -17.46 13.60
N ILE A 253 -2.28 -16.27 13.25
CA ILE A 253 -0.84 -15.95 13.24
C ILE A 253 -0.25 -16.08 14.65
N LEU A 254 -0.93 -15.53 15.67
CA LEU A 254 -0.50 -15.66 17.07
C LEU A 254 -0.45 -17.12 17.52
N SER A 255 -1.43 -17.94 17.11
CA SER A 255 -1.45 -19.38 17.43
C SER A 255 -0.27 -20.12 16.80
N ILE A 256 0.05 -19.82 15.53
CA ILE A 256 1.23 -20.40 14.85
C ILE A 256 2.52 -20.00 15.56
N PHE A 257 2.66 -18.74 15.96
CA PHE A 257 3.82 -18.27 16.72
C PHE A 257 3.94 -18.98 18.09
N MET A 258 2.84 -19.14 18.82
CA MET A 258 2.82 -19.84 20.09
C MET A 258 3.21 -21.31 19.94
N ILE A 259 2.68 -21.99 18.93
CA ILE A 259 3.06 -23.38 18.62
C ILE A 259 4.57 -23.46 18.31
N GLY A 260 5.10 -22.54 17.51
CA GLY A 260 6.53 -22.46 17.19
C GLY A 260 7.41 -22.33 18.45
N ILE A 261 7.05 -21.47 19.39
CA ILE A 261 7.77 -21.28 20.66
C ILE A 261 7.73 -22.57 21.50
N ILE A 262 6.55 -23.22 21.58
CA ILE A 262 6.40 -24.48 22.30
C ILE A 262 7.27 -25.58 21.67
N CYS A 263 7.29 -25.69 20.34
CA CYS A 263 8.14 -26.67 19.64
C CYS A 263 9.62 -26.44 19.90
N VAL A 264 10.09 -25.20 19.84
CA VAL A 264 11.49 -24.86 20.15
C VAL A 264 11.83 -25.22 21.60
N GLY A 265 10.96 -24.88 22.56
CA GLY A 265 11.13 -25.25 23.96
C GLY A 265 11.20 -26.77 24.18
N ALA A 266 10.32 -27.52 23.51
CA ALA A 266 10.34 -28.99 23.57
C ALA A 266 11.61 -29.61 22.97
N CYS A 267 12.09 -29.05 21.84
CA CYS A 267 13.35 -29.47 21.24
C CYS A 267 14.55 -29.20 22.16
N CYS A 268 14.62 -28.02 22.76
CA CYS A 268 15.68 -27.70 23.74
C CYS A 268 15.64 -28.65 24.95
N TYR A 269 14.46 -28.90 25.51
CA TYR A 269 14.29 -29.85 26.61
C TYR A 269 14.71 -31.27 26.22
N PHE A 270 14.36 -31.73 25.04
CA PHE A 270 14.75 -33.06 24.52
C PHE A 270 16.26 -33.18 24.34
N ILE A 271 16.91 -32.14 23.81
CA ILE A 271 18.38 -32.10 23.65
C ILE A 271 19.04 -32.15 25.02
N GLU A 272 18.59 -31.36 25.99
CA GLU A 272 19.15 -31.32 27.33
C GLU A 272 18.96 -32.66 28.08
N SER A 273 17.76 -33.26 27.99
CA SER A 273 17.46 -34.58 28.56
C SER A 273 18.34 -35.69 27.96
N ASN A 274 18.53 -35.68 26.62
CA ASN A 274 19.42 -36.64 25.96
C ASN A 274 20.90 -36.42 26.31
N THR A 275 21.33 -35.18 26.44
CA THR A 275 22.71 -34.85 26.85
C THR A 275 22.96 -35.34 28.29
N GLN A 276 22.02 -35.13 29.19
CA GLN A 276 22.09 -35.64 30.58
C GLN A 276 22.16 -37.18 30.63
N LYS A 277 21.31 -37.88 29.85
CA LYS A 277 21.37 -39.36 29.77
C LYS A 277 22.70 -39.85 29.21
N ASN A 278 23.22 -39.19 28.17
CA ASN A 278 24.53 -39.56 27.61
C ASN A 278 25.66 -39.36 28.63
N ILE A 279 25.66 -38.27 29.40
CA ILE A 279 26.64 -38.02 30.46
C ILE A 279 26.53 -39.10 31.56
N GLN A 280 25.32 -39.47 31.98
CA GLN A 280 25.15 -40.56 32.95
C GLN A 280 25.66 -41.90 32.43
N THR A 281 25.40 -42.20 31.13
CA THR A 281 25.89 -43.43 30.49
C THR A 281 27.43 -43.45 30.42
N VAL A 282 28.05 -42.35 30.03
CA VAL A 282 29.50 -42.20 29.97
C VAL A 282 30.13 -42.36 31.39
N ASN A 283 29.51 -41.71 32.39
CA ASN A 283 29.98 -41.82 33.79
C ASN A 283 29.86 -43.25 34.31
N SER A 284 28.77 -43.97 34.01
CA SER A 284 28.59 -45.37 34.43
C SER A 284 29.58 -46.30 33.72
N LEU A 285 29.89 -46.05 32.44
CA LEU A 285 30.91 -46.81 31.68
C LEU A 285 32.32 -46.55 32.24
N SER A 286 32.67 -45.32 32.58
CA SER A 286 33.96 -44.96 33.15
C SER A 286 34.16 -45.57 34.55
N GLN A 287 33.11 -45.60 35.40
CA GLN A 287 33.15 -46.26 36.73
C GLN A 287 33.35 -47.79 36.54
N ASN A 288 32.66 -48.41 35.60
CA ASN A 288 32.82 -49.83 35.34
C ASN A 288 34.20 -50.17 34.77
N GLN A 289 34.79 -49.31 33.94
CA GLN A 289 36.16 -49.49 33.45
C GLN A 289 37.20 -49.37 34.60
N LEU A 290 37.03 -48.38 35.48
CA LEU A 290 37.89 -48.25 36.68
C LEU A 290 37.80 -49.47 37.58
N PHE A 291 36.60 -50.03 37.74
CA PHE A 291 36.42 -51.27 38.56
C PHE A 291 37.12 -52.49 37.90
N ILE A 292 37.04 -52.60 36.58
CA ILE A 292 37.69 -53.68 35.83
C ILE A 292 39.22 -53.57 35.90
N THR A 293 39.78 -52.37 35.80
CA THR A 293 41.20 -52.14 35.93
C THR A 293 41.74 -52.44 37.32
N HIS A 294 41.03 -52.02 38.37
CA HIS A 294 41.36 -52.32 39.79
C HIS A 294 41.27 -53.80 40.10
N TYR A 295 40.25 -54.47 39.53
CA TYR A 295 40.09 -55.92 39.71
C TYR A 295 41.23 -56.70 38.99
N LYS A 296 41.71 -56.27 37.86
CA LYS A 296 42.84 -56.86 37.15
C LYS A 296 44.17 -56.62 37.87
N GLU A 297 44.38 -55.42 38.43
CA GLU A 297 45.61 -55.14 39.20
C GLU A 297 45.69 -56.00 40.49
N ASN A 298 44.60 -56.14 41.24
CA ASN A 298 44.55 -56.97 42.44
C ASN A 298 44.80 -58.44 42.08
N LYS A 299 44.27 -58.94 40.98
CA LYS A 299 44.51 -60.33 40.56
C LYS A 299 45.95 -60.59 40.11
N TYR A 300 46.64 -59.52 39.63
CA TYR A 300 48.05 -59.60 39.25
C TYR A 300 48.98 -59.60 40.46
N LEU A 301 48.61 -58.90 41.51
CA LEU A 301 49.31 -58.87 42.82
C LEU A 301 49.18 -60.21 43.55
N ASP A 302 47.98 -60.82 43.60
CA ASP A 302 47.75 -62.12 44.18
C ASP A 302 48.48 -63.26 43.47
N ASN A 303 48.63 -63.20 42.13
CA ASN A 303 49.39 -64.18 41.37
C ASN A 303 50.91 -64.00 41.52
N LYS A 304 51.39 -62.82 41.98
CA LYS A 304 52.79 -62.58 42.23
C LYS A 304 53.25 -63.10 43.57
N SER A 305 52.35 -62.96 44.60
CA SER A 305 52.64 -63.48 45.93
C SER A 305 52.70 -65.05 46.00
N VAL A 306 51.87 -65.67 45.13
CA VAL A 306 51.86 -67.14 45.03
C VAL A 306 53.09 -67.75 44.32
N LYS A 307 53.82 -66.94 43.54
CA LYS A 307 55.02 -67.39 42.86
C LYS A 307 56.31 -67.21 43.65
N ASP A 308 56.36 -66.35 44.61
CA ASP A 308 57.54 -66.10 45.43
C ASP A 308 57.65 -67.08 46.61
N ASP A 309 56.60 -67.87 46.93
CA ASP A 309 56.63 -68.93 48.05
C ASP A 309 57.00 -70.32 47.52
N GLN A 310 57.49 -70.43 46.25
CA GLN A 310 57.98 -71.76 45.71
C GLN A 310 59.40 -71.72 45.25
N ILE A 311 60.28 -70.89 45.82
CA ILE A 311 61.72 -70.98 45.65
C ILE A 311 62.36 -70.85 47.02
N ASP A 312 62.41 -72.00 47.72
CA ASP A 312 63.46 -72.50 48.67
C ASP A 312 63.20 -73.97 49.00
#